data_89cf4c2d09d94020d4a3d15437cc9f9e
#
_entry.id   89cf4c2d09d94020d4a3d15437cc9f9e
#
_cell.length_a   1.000
_cell.length_b   1.000
_cell.length_c   1.000
_cell.angle_alpha   90.00
_cell.angle_beta   90.00
_cell.angle_gamma   90.00
#
_symmetry.space_group_name_H-M   'P 1'
#
loop_
_entity.id
_entity.type
_entity.pdbx_description
1 polymer ?
#
loop_
_entity_poly.entity_id
_entity_poly.type
_entity_poly.pdbx_seq_one_letter_code
_entity_poly.pdbx_strand_id
1 'polypeptide(L)'
;MTGYSIIIPYRDREKHLEIILPVLLERFKNEEYEIIVSEQNNNDNFQIACVENVGFKHAKYDTIVLQQVDYVPTENVSYEVKDQPILPARIATFVKDDLTERDYYDIPAGYRMFGKEVEKNFYGGVISLSREMFMKINGLNPLYKGWGNEDEDLRERLKWAGYNPIRNKVGNFICLYHEDNGDMHNKSLDKQKDFYDGKQIYMKAFEYKDIGYTNMTWDEEVFDLEGMKNVKWVKSTNYKVDGKSLG
;
A
#
# COMPACT_ATOMS: atom_id res chain seq x y z
N MET A 1 21.48 3.60 0.33
CA MET A 1 21.54 5.08 0.11
C MET A 1 20.47 5.73 0.97
N THR A 2 20.85 6.70 1.77
CA THR A 2 19.89 7.46 2.59
C THR A 2 18.90 8.19 1.69
N GLY A 3 17.61 8.14 2.01
CA GLY A 3 16.54 8.73 1.22
C GLY A 3 15.29 7.86 1.23
N TYR A 4 14.30 8.25 0.43
CA TYR A 4 12.97 7.64 0.41
C TYR A 4 12.62 7.10 -0.98
N SER A 5 12.24 5.83 -1.07
CA SER A 5 11.56 5.26 -2.22
C SER A 5 10.08 5.09 -1.92
N ILE A 6 9.25 5.97 -2.48
CA ILE A 6 7.81 6.00 -2.30
C ILE A 6 7.18 5.14 -3.38
N ILE A 7 6.58 4.03 -3.00
CA ILE A 7 5.93 3.07 -3.90
C ILE A 7 4.43 3.30 -3.85
N ILE A 8 3.84 3.66 -4.99
CA ILE A 8 2.41 3.88 -5.14
C ILE A 8 1.83 2.73 -5.96
N PRO A 9 1.12 1.78 -5.35
CA PRO A 9 0.39 0.77 -6.10
C PRO A 9 -0.75 1.43 -6.87
N TYR A 10 -0.87 1.10 -8.17
CA TYR A 10 -1.74 1.84 -9.07
C TYR A 10 -2.50 0.94 -10.03
N ARG A 11 -3.79 1.25 -10.23
CA ARG A 11 -4.61 0.86 -11.37
C ARG A 11 -5.88 1.72 -11.40
N ASP A 12 -6.18 2.35 -12.54
CA ASP A 12 -7.43 3.05 -12.81
C ASP A 12 -7.82 4.10 -11.74
N ARG A 13 -6.84 4.92 -11.32
CA ARG A 13 -6.98 5.94 -10.26
C ARG A 13 -6.34 7.28 -10.68
N GLU A 14 -6.52 7.68 -11.94
CA GLU A 14 -5.88 8.87 -12.53
C GLU A 14 -6.11 10.12 -11.69
N LYS A 15 -7.36 10.40 -11.33
CA LYS A 15 -7.72 11.57 -10.51
C LYS A 15 -7.05 11.59 -9.14
N HIS A 16 -6.91 10.40 -8.51
CA HIS A 16 -6.21 10.29 -7.23
C HIS A 16 -4.72 10.54 -7.40
N LEU A 17 -4.15 10.00 -8.46
CA LEU A 17 -2.73 10.18 -8.77
C LEU A 17 -2.42 11.64 -9.09
N GLU A 18 -3.27 12.33 -9.86
CA GLU A 18 -3.17 13.78 -10.15
C GLU A 18 -3.17 14.64 -8.88
N ILE A 19 -3.87 14.20 -7.83
CA ILE A 19 -3.94 14.90 -6.55
C ILE A 19 -2.71 14.57 -5.67
N ILE A 20 -2.34 13.30 -5.54
CA ILE A 20 -1.31 12.90 -4.58
C ILE A 20 0.11 13.22 -5.07
N LEU A 21 0.39 13.10 -6.36
CA LEU A 21 1.75 13.32 -6.88
C LEU A 21 2.30 14.72 -6.56
N PRO A 22 1.60 15.83 -6.83
CA PRO A 22 2.09 17.16 -6.48
C PRO A 22 2.33 17.32 -4.97
N VAL A 23 1.49 16.73 -4.13
CA VAL A 23 1.63 16.79 -2.67
C VAL A 23 2.88 16.05 -2.21
N LEU A 24 3.15 14.86 -2.74
CA LEU A 24 4.35 14.09 -2.41
C LEU A 24 5.62 14.77 -2.94
N LEU A 25 5.60 15.30 -4.17
CA LEU A 25 6.72 16.06 -4.74
C LEU A 25 7.08 17.26 -3.87
N GLU A 26 6.09 18.03 -3.41
CA GLU A 26 6.30 19.16 -2.50
C GLU A 26 6.78 18.69 -1.12
N ARG A 27 6.20 17.59 -0.58
CA ARG A 27 6.56 17.04 0.72
C ARG A 27 8.01 16.60 0.80
N PHE A 28 8.53 15.99 -0.26
CA PHE A 28 9.88 15.44 -0.29
C PHE A 28 10.91 16.32 -1.00
N LYS A 29 10.56 17.53 -1.45
CA LYS A 29 11.44 18.40 -2.25
C LYS A 29 12.82 18.71 -1.65
N ASN A 30 12.95 18.64 -0.33
CA ASN A 30 14.18 18.89 0.41
C ASN A 30 14.89 17.59 0.87
N GLU A 31 14.40 16.43 0.42
CA GLU A 31 14.93 15.12 0.75
C GLU A 31 15.53 14.45 -0.50
N GLU A 32 16.36 13.45 -0.28
CA GLU A 32 16.70 12.51 -1.35
C GLU A 32 15.55 11.53 -1.52
N TYR A 33 14.90 11.50 -2.67
CA TYR A 33 13.74 10.65 -2.90
C TYR A 33 13.53 10.23 -4.33
N GLU A 34 12.70 9.24 -4.50
CA GLU A 34 12.03 8.88 -5.75
C GLU A 34 10.60 8.44 -5.48
N ILE A 35 9.73 8.60 -6.46
CA ILE A 35 8.38 8.05 -6.47
C ILE A 35 8.31 6.99 -7.55
N ILE A 36 7.77 5.83 -7.21
CA ILE A 36 7.60 4.70 -8.12
C ILE A 36 6.10 4.42 -8.21
N VAL A 37 5.49 4.82 -9.32
CA VAL A 37 4.11 4.43 -9.64
C VAL A 37 4.18 3.02 -10.20
N SER A 38 3.74 2.05 -9.41
CA SER A 38 3.76 0.64 -9.77
C SER A 38 2.37 0.22 -10.20
N GLU A 39 2.19 -0.03 -11.50
CA GLU A 39 0.90 -0.30 -12.13
C GLU A 39 0.71 -1.78 -12.42
N GLN A 40 -0.46 -2.31 -12.05
CA GLN A 40 -0.92 -3.59 -12.57
C GLN A 40 -1.55 -3.39 -13.96
N ASN A 41 -0.92 -3.91 -15.00
CA ASN A 41 -1.31 -3.72 -16.39
C ASN A 41 -2.01 -4.96 -16.98
N ASN A 42 -3.04 -5.46 -16.28
CA ASN A 42 -3.93 -6.52 -16.76
C ASN A 42 -5.34 -6.35 -16.16
N ASN A 43 -6.27 -7.20 -16.57
CA ASN A 43 -7.67 -7.17 -16.13
C ASN A 43 -7.98 -8.14 -14.96
N ASP A 44 -6.96 -8.77 -14.38
CA ASP A 44 -7.15 -9.64 -13.23
C ASP A 44 -7.56 -8.83 -12.00
N ASN A 45 -8.01 -9.50 -10.93
CA ASN A 45 -8.27 -8.83 -9.66
C ASN A 45 -7.02 -8.07 -9.20
N PHE A 46 -7.21 -6.88 -8.63
CA PHE A 46 -6.08 -6.06 -8.20
C PHE A 46 -5.28 -6.80 -7.12
N GLN A 47 -3.99 -6.95 -7.35
CA GLN A 47 -3.06 -7.69 -6.51
C GLN A 47 -2.03 -6.73 -5.91
N ILE A 48 -2.47 -5.94 -4.94
CA ILE A 48 -1.68 -4.87 -4.35
C ILE A 48 -0.31 -5.34 -3.85
N ALA A 49 -0.24 -6.50 -3.21
CA ALA A 49 1.01 -7.08 -2.73
C ALA A 49 2.00 -7.38 -3.87
N CYS A 50 1.51 -7.84 -5.03
CA CYS A 50 2.35 -8.04 -6.21
C CYS A 50 2.92 -6.71 -6.70
N VAL A 51 2.06 -5.71 -6.84
CA VAL A 51 2.43 -4.39 -7.36
C VAL A 51 3.43 -3.69 -6.44
N GLU A 52 3.27 -3.79 -5.12
CA GLU A 52 4.21 -3.24 -4.15
C GLU A 52 5.56 -3.97 -4.17
N ASN A 53 5.57 -5.30 -4.32
CA ASN A 53 6.80 -6.07 -4.50
C ASN A 53 7.54 -5.68 -5.80
N VAL A 54 6.81 -5.44 -6.89
CA VAL A 54 7.37 -4.93 -8.16
C VAL A 54 8.00 -3.55 -7.93
N GLY A 55 7.29 -2.63 -7.31
CA GLY A 55 7.80 -1.31 -6.98
C GLY A 55 9.08 -1.38 -6.13
N PHE A 56 9.14 -2.28 -5.17
CA PHE A 56 10.33 -2.48 -4.34
C PHE A 56 11.57 -2.89 -5.14
N LYS A 57 11.44 -3.70 -6.19
CA LYS A 57 12.55 -4.05 -7.08
C LYS A 57 13.26 -2.81 -7.64
N HIS A 58 12.51 -1.77 -7.93
CA HIS A 58 13.00 -0.54 -8.54
C HIS A 58 13.41 0.53 -7.52
N ALA A 59 13.15 0.29 -6.23
CA ALA A 59 13.51 1.19 -5.16
C ALA A 59 15.03 1.26 -4.98
N LYS A 60 15.61 2.46 -4.86
CA LYS A 60 17.06 2.67 -4.68
C LYS A 60 17.45 3.12 -3.28
N TYR A 61 16.53 3.74 -2.53
CA TYR A 61 16.81 4.27 -1.20
C TYR A 61 16.53 3.24 -0.08
N ASP A 62 17.04 3.54 1.12
CA ASP A 62 16.95 2.62 2.26
C ASP A 62 15.61 2.70 2.98
N THR A 63 14.91 3.84 2.92
CA THR A 63 13.54 3.93 3.43
C THR A 63 12.54 3.64 2.33
N ILE A 64 11.75 2.60 2.53
CA ILE A 64 10.67 2.18 1.66
C ILE A 64 9.36 2.69 2.26
N VAL A 65 8.60 3.41 1.46
CA VAL A 65 7.26 3.88 1.81
C VAL A 65 6.26 3.19 0.90
N LEU A 66 5.42 2.34 1.46
CA LEU A 66 4.24 1.80 0.77
C LEU A 66 3.12 2.82 0.96
N GLN A 67 2.72 3.49 -0.13
CA GLN A 67 1.84 4.65 -0.12
C GLN A 67 0.63 4.39 -0.99
N GLN A 68 -0.54 4.22 -0.40
CA GLN A 68 -1.78 4.11 -1.17
C GLN A 68 -2.08 5.41 -1.92
N VAL A 69 -2.58 5.30 -3.14
CA VAL A 69 -2.83 6.43 -4.05
C VAL A 69 -3.93 7.39 -3.56
N ASP A 70 -4.81 6.91 -2.69
CA ASP A 70 -5.92 7.65 -2.11
C ASP A 70 -5.65 8.24 -0.72
N TYR A 71 -4.44 8.08 -0.17
CA TYR A 71 -4.05 8.61 1.14
C TYR A 71 -3.14 9.84 0.99
N VAL A 72 -3.71 11.04 1.00
CA VAL A 72 -2.99 12.31 0.85
C VAL A 72 -2.44 12.77 2.22
N PRO A 73 -1.11 12.95 2.38
CA PRO A 73 -0.55 13.36 3.65
C PRO A 73 -0.81 14.84 3.95
N THR A 74 -1.11 15.15 5.21
CA THR A 74 -1.05 16.54 5.73
C THR A 74 0.39 16.95 6.04
N GLU A 75 0.63 18.24 6.32
CA GLU A 75 1.97 18.82 6.49
C GLU A 75 2.84 18.13 7.56
N ASN A 76 2.23 17.63 8.63
CA ASN A 76 2.95 17.10 9.80
C ASN A 76 3.19 15.57 9.75
N VAL A 77 2.98 14.94 8.61
CA VAL A 77 3.25 13.50 8.46
C VAL A 77 4.77 13.26 8.41
N SER A 78 5.26 12.34 9.23
CA SER A 78 6.67 11.93 9.25
C SER A 78 6.82 10.49 8.78
N TYR A 79 7.67 10.28 7.79
CA TYR A 79 7.98 8.98 7.19
C TYR A 79 9.31 8.39 7.70
N GLU A 80 9.96 9.08 8.66
CA GLU A 80 11.27 8.69 9.17
C GLU A 80 11.21 7.32 9.88
N VAL A 81 12.02 6.38 9.40
CA VAL A 81 12.18 5.03 9.98
C VAL A 81 13.47 5.00 10.80
N LYS A 82 13.38 4.42 12.00
CA LYS A 82 14.52 4.09 12.87
C LYS A 82 14.62 2.56 13.03
N ASP A 83 14.44 2.09 14.24
CA ASP A 83 14.59 0.66 14.57
C ASP A 83 13.31 -0.15 14.32
N GLN A 84 12.18 0.52 14.08
CA GLN A 84 10.87 -0.09 13.88
C GLN A 84 10.20 0.49 12.64
N PRO A 85 9.35 -0.29 11.95
CA PRO A 85 8.47 0.26 10.92
C PRO A 85 7.58 1.37 11.50
N ILE A 86 7.27 2.35 10.68
CA ILE A 86 6.46 3.49 11.08
C ILE A 86 5.14 3.49 10.31
N LEU A 87 4.04 3.67 11.03
CA LEU A 87 2.76 4.09 10.49
C LEU A 87 2.75 5.63 10.57
N PRO A 88 2.96 6.36 9.45
CA PRO A 88 3.47 7.75 9.48
C PRO A 88 2.53 8.77 10.09
N ALA A 89 1.24 8.44 10.21
CA ALA A 89 0.25 9.35 10.78
C ALA A 89 -0.94 8.60 11.37
N ARG A 90 -1.88 9.37 11.93
CA ARG A 90 -3.22 8.88 12.29
C ARG A 90 -3.97 8.45 11.04
N ILE A 91 -5.02 7.65 11.24
CA ILE A 91 -5.91 7.27 10.16
C ILE A 91 -6.74 8.47 9.72
N ALA A 92 -6.95 8.47 8.43
CA ALA A 92 -7.48 9.54 7.66
C ALA A 92 -8.93 9.94 7.95
N THR A 93 -9.19 11.18 7.67
CA THR A 93 -10.53 11.71 7.42
C THR A 93 -10.91 11.41 5.98
N PHE A 94 -12.07 10.79 5.74
CA PHE A 94 -12.58 10.56 4.40
C PHE A 94 -13.13 11.84 3.80
N VAL A 95 -12.77 12.14 2.56
CA VAL A 95 -13.21 13.32 1.85
C VAL A 95 -13.82 12.92 0.50
N LYS A 96 -14.96 13.52 0.19
CA LYS A 96 -15.63 13.35 -1.09
C LYS A 96 -15.30 14.52 -2.01
N ASP A 97 -14.60 14.25 -3.09
CA ASP A 97 -14.39 15.07 -4.30
C ASP A 97 -13.62 16.40 -4.19
N ASP A 98 -13.29 16.96 -3.02
CA ASP A 98 -12.78 18.33 -2.92
C ASP A 98 -11.63 18.58 -1.94
N LEU A 99 -10.98 17.55 -1.40
CA LEU A 99 -9.94 17.68 -0.36
C LEU A 99 -10.38 18.46 0.89
N THR A 100 -11.69 18.71 1.07
CA THR A 100 -12.17 19.36 2.28
C THR A 100 -12.26 18.34 3.40
N GLU A 101 -11.63 18.65 4.53
CA GLU A 101 -11.68 17.85 5.73
C GLU A 101 -13.14 17.79 6.23
N ARG A 102 -13.71 16.59 6.24
CA ARG A 102 -15.02 16.36 6.87
C ARG A 102 -14.82 15.81 8.27
N ASP A 103 -15.64 16.27 9.17
CA ASP A 103 -15.65 15.73 10.51
C ASP A 103 -15.97 14.22 10.44
N TYR A 104 -15.17 13.41 11.13
CA TYR A 104 -15.32 11.95 11.20
C TYR A 104 -16.77 11.51 11.52
N TYR A 105 -17.52 12.34 12.22
CA TYR A 105 -18.91 12.09 12.63
C TYR A 105 -19.93 12.30 11.52
N ASP A 106 -19.59 13.04 10.46
CA ASP A 106 -20.47 13.28 9.30
C ASP A 106 -20.40 12.16 8.25
N ILE A 107 -19.53 11.18 8.45
CA ILE A 107 -19.38 10.04 7.56
C ILE A 107 -20.48 9.01 7.87
N PRO A 108 -21.24 8.52 6.86
CA PRO A 108 -22.22 7.46 7.06
C PRO A 108 -21.65 6.27 7.83
N ALA A 109 -22.45 5.66 8.70
CA ALA A 109 -22.00 4.62 9.63
C ALA A 109 -21.30 3.42 8.96
N GLY A 110 -21.61 3.12 7.69
CA GLY A 110 -20.94 2.07 6.90
C GLY A 110 -19.50 2.40 6.49
N TYR A 111 -19.11 3.68 6.54
CA TYR A 111 -17.75 4.15 6.24
C TYR A 111 -16.93 4.47 7.50
N ARG A 112 -17.55 4.37 8.68
CA ARG A 112 -16.85 4.51 9.97
C ARG A 112 -16.13 3.23 10.33
N MET A 113 -15.31 2.72 9.43
CA MET A 113 -14.60 1.46 9.66
C MET A 113 -13.56 1.53 10.79
N PHE A 114 -13.22 2.72 11.27
CA PHE A 114 -12.08 2.92 12.14
C PHE A 114 -12.44 3.58 13.45
N GLY A 115 -12.99 2.80 14.40
CA GLY A 115 -13.03 3.20 15.80
C GLY A 115 -11.62 3.22 16.41
N LYS A 116 -11.44 3.89 17.56
CA LYS A 116 -10.13 4.03 18.25
C LYS A 116 -9.39 2.70 18.49
N GLU A 117 -10.10 1.59 18.60
CA GLU A 117 -9.49 0.26 18.77
C GLU A 117 -8.96 -0.31 17.44
N VAL A 118 -9.65 -0.02 16.34
CA VAL A 118 -9.20 -0.42 15.00
C VAL A 118 -7.96 0.38 14.59
N GLU A 119 -7.88 1.66 14.97
CA GLU A 119 -6.71 2.51 14.71
C GLU A 119 -5.39 1.88 15.22
N LYS A 120 -5.44 1.17 16.34
CA LYS A 120 -4.24 0.50 16.89
C LYS A 120 -3.74 -0.67 16.06
N ASN A 121 -4.64 -1.33 15.35
CA ASN A 121 -4.38 -2.58 14.64
C ASN A 121 -4.40 -2.45 13.12
N PHE A 122 -4.76 -1.27 12.58
CA PHE A 122 -4.82 -1.03 11.15
C PHE A 122 -3.43 -0.67 10.61
N TYR A 123 -2.93 -1.45 9.67
CA TYR A 123 -1.61 -1.29 9.03
C TYR A 123 -1.70 -0.91 7.57
N GLY A 124 -2.91 -0.87 7.02
CA GLY A 124 -3.19 -0.44 5.66
C GLY A 124 -2.98 1.07 5.44
N GLY A 125 -3.09 1.50 4.21
CA GLY A 125 -2.97 2.88 3.79
C GLY A 125 -1.54 3.31 3.55
N VAL A 126 -0.76 3.54 4.60
CA VAL A 126 0.64 3.96 4.46
C VAL A 126 1.51 3.37 5.56
N ILE A 127 2.61 2.78 5.16
CA ILE A 127 3.65 2.29 6.09
C ILE A 127 5.04 2.61 5.55
N SER A 128 5.94 3.01 6.45
CA SER A 128 7.36 3.18 6.15
C SER A 128 8.18 2.14 6.89
N LEU A 129 9.11 1.51 6.19
CA LEU A 129 10.02 0.50 6.74
C LEU A 129 11.38 0.59 6.05
N SER A 130 12.42 0.04 6.67
CA SER A 130 13.71 -0.01 6.00
C SER A 130 13.72 -1.11 4.93
N ARG A 131 14.61 -0.96 3.94
CA ARG A 131 14.90 -2.02 2.97
C ARG A 131 15.24 -3.35 3.63
N GLU A 132 16.04 -3.31 4.71
CA GLU A 132 16.39 -4.50 5.49
C GLU A 132 15.16 -5.17 6.09
N MET A 133 14.25 -4.38 6.69
CA MET A 133 12.98 -4.89 7.24
C MET A 133 12.13 -5.53 6.15
N PHE A 134 11.99 -4.88 4.99
CA PHE A 134 11.24 -5.41 3.86
C PHE A 134 11.81 -6.76 3.38
N MET A 135 13.12 -6.84 3.21
CA MET A 135 13.78 -8.08 2.80
C MET A 135 13.68 -9.18 3.87
N LYS A 136 13.80 -8.83 5.15
CA LYS A 136 13.71 -9.80 6.26
C LYS A 136 12.34 -10.46 6.36
N ILE A 137 11.28 -9.75 6.01
CA ILE A 137 9.93 -10.32 5.93
C ILE A 137 9.61 -10.97 4.58
N ASN A 138 10.55 -10.96 3.65
CA ASN A 138 10.39 -11.40 2.26
C ASN A 138 9.28 -10.62 1.51
N GLY A 139 9.18 -9.30 1.76
CA GLY A 139 8.15 -8.45 1.17
C GLY A 139 6.73 -8.85 1.54
N LEU A 140 5.79 -8.54 0.67
CA LEU A 140 4.38 -8.86 0.85
C LEU A 140 4.04 -10.21 0.20
N ASN A 141 3.00 -10.84 0.72
CA ASN A 141 2.52 -12.12 0.21
C ASN A 141 1.72 -11.94 -1.08
N PRO A 142 2.24 -12.38 -2.24
CA PRO A 142 1.60 -12.20 -3.55
C PRO A 142 0.37 -13.09 -3.77
N LEU A 143 0.04 -13.98 -2.85
CA LEU A 143 -1.12 -14.88 -2.99
C LEU A 143 -2.45 -14.18 -2.71
N TYR A 144 -2.44 -12.98 -2.11
CA TYR A 144 -3.67 -12.20 -1.91
C TYR A 144 -4.18 -11.63 -3.23
N LYS A 145 -5.47 -11.84 -3.49
CA LYS A 145 -6.17 -11.36 -4.69
C LYS A 145 -7.39 -10.54 -4.29
N GLY A 146 -7.58 -9.41 -4.95
CA GLY A 146 -8.65 -8.50 -4.61
C GLY A 146 -8.33 -7.72 -3.34
N TRP A 147 -9.34 -7.48 -2.52
CA TRP A 147 -9.24 -6.62 -1.34
C TRP A 147 -9.20 -7.40 -0.03
N GLY A 148 -8.26 -7.01 0.84
CA GLY A 148 -8.27 -7.35 2.27
C GLY A 148 -7.30 -8.45 2.69
N ASN A 149 -6.90 -8.35 3.93
CA ASN A 149 -6.00 -9.22 4.69
C ASN A 149 -4.51 -9.16 4.29
N GLU A 150 -4.11 -8.46 3.23
CA GLU A 150 -2.70 -8.28 2.87
C GLU A 150 -1.95 -7.41 3.91
N ASP A 151 -2.64 -6.44 4.50
CA ASP A 151 -2.12 -5.57 5.56
C ASP A 151 -2.04 -6.28 6.91
N GLU A 152 -3.00 -7.14 7.23
CA GLU A 152 -2.91 -8.03 8.39
C GLU A 152 -1.76 -9.04 8.24
N ASP A 153 -1.56 -9.60 7.06
CA ASP A 153 -0.43 -10.50 6.77
C ASP A 153 0.89 -9.76 6.93
N LEU A 154 1.00 -8.55 6.40
CA LEU A 154 2.18 -7.69 6.58
C LEU A 154 2.47 -7.46 8.07
N ARG A 155 1.44 -7.15 8.86
CA ARG A 155 1.56 -7.00 10.31
C ARG A 155 2.12 -8.25 10.97
N GLU A 156 1.59 -9.42 10.65
CA GLU A 156 2.04 -10.68 11.26
C GLU A 156 3.47 -11.03 10.83
N ARG A 157 3.83 -10.79 9.56
CA ARG A 157 5.22 -10.96 9.07
C ARG A 157 6.19 -10.07 9.83
N LEU A 158 5.85 -8.81 10.05
CA LEU A 158 6.66 -7.89 10.83
C LEU A 158 6.84 -8.38 12.27
N LYS A 159 5.77 -8.84 12.92
CA LYS A 159 5.84 -9.41 14.28
C LYS A 159 6.72 -10.66 14.33
N TRP A 160 6.60 -11.60 13.40
CA TRP A 160 7.45 -12.79 13.34
C TRP A 160 8.92 -12.45 13.12
N ALA A 161 9.20 -11.37 12.41
CA ALA A 161 10.54 -10.85 12.23
C ALA A 161 11.07 -10.08 13.46
N GLY A 162 10.24 -9.91 14.50
CA GLY A 162 10.60 -9.22 15.75
C GLY A 162 10.35 -7.72 15.72
N TYR A 163 9.58 -7.21 14.75
CA TYR A 163 9.25 -5.79 14.64
C TYR A 163 7.87 -5.48 15.23
N ASN A 164 7.76 -4.29 15.83
CA ASN A 164 6.51 -3.74 16.34
C ASN A 164 6.30 -2.33 15.75
N PRO A 165 5.55 -2.20 14.65
CA PRO A 165 5.33 -0.91 14.00
C PRO A 165 4.79 0.14 14.96
N ILE A 166 5.35 1.36 14.86
CA ILE A 166 5.01 2.49 15.72
C ILE A 166 4.13 3.45 14.92
N ARG A 167 2.94 3.74 15.43
CA ARG A 167 2.07 4.77 14.85
C ARG A 167 2.42 6.15 15.36
N ASN A 168 2.71 7.06 14.45
CA ASN A 168 2.87 8.46 14.76
C ASN A 168 1.52 9.06 15.18
N LYS A 169 1.57 9.91 16.21
CA LYS A 169 0.39 10.60 16.74
C LYS A 169 0.19 12.00 16.15
N VAL A 170 1.13 12.43 15.31
CA VAL A 170 1.15 13.76 14.69
C VAL A 170 0.99 13.60 13.18
N GLY A 171 0.21 14.48 12.57
CA GLY A 171 -0.16 14.39 11.18
C GLY A 171 -1.36 13.47 10.94
N ASN A 172 -1.99 13.64 9.80
CA ASN A 172 -3.10 12.84 9.30
C ASN A 172 -2.89 12.53 7.83
N PHE A 173 -3.64 11.54 7.33
CA PHE A 173 -3.90 11.39 5.91
C PHE A 173 -5.34 11.81 5.61
N ILE A 174 -5.55 12.45 4.48
CA ILE A 174 -6.87 12.64 3.90
C ILE A 174 -7.07 11.47 2.95
N CYS A 175 -8.07 10.63 3.23
CA CYS A 175 -8.42 9.52 2.36
C CYS A 175 -9.40 10.02 1.30
N LEU A 176 -8.98 10.05 0.06
CA LEU A 176 -9.81 10.44 -1.07
C LEU A 176 -10.92 9.41 -1.26
N TYR A 177 -12.14 9.91 -1.49
CA TYR A 177 -13.25 9.03 -1.80
C TYR A 177 -13.00 8.39 -3.18
N HIS A 178 -13.18 7.10 -3.24
CA HIS A 178 -13.41 6.37 -4.47
C HIS A 178 -14.73 5.63 -4.33
N GLU A 179 -15.50 5.58 -5.41
CA GLU A 179 -16.57 4.62 -5.47
C GLU A 179 -15.92 3.26 -5.26
N ASP A 180 -16.26 2.61 -4.17
CA ASP A 180 -16.05 1.18 -4.09
C ASP A 180 -16.60 0.68 -5.40
N ASN A 181 -15.86 -0.13 -6.13
CA ASN A 181 -16.39 -0.81 -7.31
C ASN A 181 -17.49 -1.77 -6.85
N GLY A 182 -18.44 -1.20 -6.15
CA GLY A 182 -19.74 -1.64 -5.66
C GLY A 182 -19.80 -3.01 -4.99
N ASP A 183 -18.67 -3.63 -4.87
CA ASP A 183 -18.61 -5.03 -4.98
C ASP A 183 -18.17 -5.75 -3.72
N MET A 184 -17.70 -5.01 -2.72
CA MET A 184 -17.03 -5.65 -1.59
C MET A 184 -17.87 -5.78 -0.33
N HIS A 185 -18.84 -4.89 -0.10
CA HIS A 185 -19.69 -4.98 1.07
C HIS A 185 -21.07 -5.62 0.83
N ASN A 186 -21.49 -5.79 -0.45
CA ASN A 186 -22.84 -6.24 -0.80
C ASN A 186 -22.90 -7.40 -1.81
N LYS A 187 -21.80 -8.08 -2.10
CA LYS A 187 -21.84 -9.20 -3.06
C LYS A 187 -22.27 -10.50 -2.43
N SER A 188 -23.10 -11.22 -3.20
CA SER A 188 -23.49 -12.59 -2.93
C SER A 188 -22.26 -13.45 -2.57
N LEU A 189 -22.47 -14.48 -1.75
CA LEU A 189 -21.44 -15.43 -1.30
C LEU A 189 -20.52 -15.92 -2.43
N ASP A 190 -21.05 -16.06 -3.67
CA ASP A 190 -20.29 -16.50 -4.84
C ASP A 190 -19.25 -15.45 -5.33
N LYS A 191 -19.53 -14.16 -5.13
CA LYS A 191 -18.60 -13.08 -5.51
C LYS A 191 -17.62 -12.70 -4.38
N GLN A 192 -17.84 -13.18 -3.18
CA GLN A 192 -16.92 -13.07 -2.06
C GLN A 192 -15.82 -14.14 -2.09
N LYS A 193 -15.75 -14.95 -3.13
CA LYS A 193 -14.78 -16.04 -3.23
C LYS A 193 -13.34 -15.52 -3.06
N ASP A 194 -13.00 -14.40 -3.71
CA ASP A 194 -11.66 -13.80 -3.60
C ASP A 194 -11.39 -13.25 -2.19
N PHE A 195 -12.39 -12.65 -1.56
CA PHE A 195 -12.32 -12.23 -0.16
C PHE A 195 -12.15 -13.44 0.78
N TYR A 196 -12.90 -14.52 0.55
CA TYR A 196 -12.74 -15.75 1.33
C TYR A 196 -11.39 -16.40 1.08
N ASP A 197 -10.88 -16.37 -0.14
CA ASP A 197 -9.56 -16.91 -0.47
C ASP A 197 -8.46 -16.10 0.26
N GLY A 198 -8.54 -14.78 0.27
CA GLY A 198 -7.66 -13.91 1.07
C GLY A 198 -7.75 -14.22 2.57
N LYS A 199 -8.96 -14.37 3.11
CA LYS A 199 -9.17 -14.76 4.51
C LYS A 199 -8.62 -16.16 4.82
N GLN A 200 -8.78 -17.11 3.90
CA GLN A 200 -8.22 -18.45 4.08
C GLN A 200 -6.69 -18.42 4.05
N ILE A 201 -6.08 -17.62 3.16
CA ILE A 201 -4.64 -17.42 3.13
C ILE A 201 -4.17 -16.83 4.45
N TYR A 202 -4.83 -15.77 4.95
CA TYR A 202 -4.51 -15.16 6.24
C TYR A 202 -4.62 -16.16 7.42
N MET A 203 -5.69 -16.94 7.48
CA MET A 203 -5.85 -17.97 8.52
C MET A 203 -4.76 -19.04 8.46
N LYS A 204 -4.14 -19.23 7.30
CA LYS A 204 -3.00 -20.13 7.05
C LYS A 204 -1.69 -19.37 6.87
N ALA A 205 -1.63 -18.11 7.27
CA ALA A 205 -0.49 -17.23 7.02
C ALA A 205 0.86 -17.84 7.47
N PHE A 206 0.83 -18.63 8.54
CA PHE A 206 2.03 -19.34 9.00
C PHE A 206 2.55 -20.38 7.98
N GLU A 207 1.66 -21.02 7.22
CA GLU A 207 2.04 -21.96 6.14
C GLU A 207 2.68 -21.24 4.95
N TYR A 208 2.31 -19.95 4.74
CA TYR A 208 2.76 -19.13 3.62
C TYR A 208 3.82 -18.07 3.99
N LYS A 209 4.36 -18.11 5.21
CA LYS A 209 5.32 -17.11 5.72
C LYS A 209 6.56 -16.93 4.83
N ASP A 210 6.98 -17.98 4.14
CA ASP A 210 8.15 -17.98 3.29
C ASP A 210 7.85 -17.55 1.84
N ILE A 211 6.56 -17.40 1.49
CA ILE A 211 6.15 -16.92 0.17
C ILE A 211 6.09 -15.39 0.18
N GLY A 212 6.76 -14.77 -0.77
CA GLY A 212 6.84 -13.32 -0.84
C GLY A 212 7.63 -12.84 -2.05
N TYR A 213 8.32 -11.73 -1.91
CA TYR A 213 9.08 -11.08 -2.96
C TYR A 213 10.06 -12.01 -3.70
N THR A 214 10.81 -12.85 -2.98
CA THR A 214 11.85 -13.72 -3.59
C THR A 214 11.29 -14.89 -4.38
N ASN A 215 10.03 -15.27 -4.18
CA ASN A 215 9.35 -16.35 -4.90
C ASN A 215 8.60 -15.86 -6.14
N MET A 216 8.51 -14.53 -6.31
CA MET A 216 7.68 -13.90 -7.32
C MET A 216 8.48 -13.57 -8.58
N THR A 217 7.86 -13.78 -9.74
CA THR A 217 8.34 -13.31 -11.05
C THR A 217 7.20 -12.64 -11.80
N TRP A 218 7.54 -11.74 -12.73
CA TRP A 218 6.58 -10.96 -13.54
C TRP A 218 7.23 -10.43 -14.80
N ASP A 219 6.39 -9.97 -15.73
CA ASP A 219 6.82 -9.18 -16.88
C ASP A 219 6.62 -7.69 -16.55
N GLU A 220 7.53 -6.83 -17.01
CA GLU A 220 7.46 -5.40 -16.72
C GLU A 220 7.98 -4.51 -17.85
N GLU A 221 7.44 -3.28 -17.89
CA GLU A 221 7.96 -2.15 -18.66
C GLU A 221 8.23 -0.99 -17.70
N VAL A 222 9.36 -0.32 -17.85
CA VAL A 222 9.80 0.78 -16.99
C VAL A 222 10.09 2.01 -17.80
N PHE A 223 9.55 3.16 -17.38
CA PHE A 223 9.82 4.45 -18.00
C PHE A 223 9.79 5.58 -16.97
N ASP A 224 10.59 6.61 -17.23
CA ASP A 224 10.55 7.85 -16.45
C ASP A 224 9.35 8.68 -16.87
N LEU A 225 8.67 9.32 -15.93
CA LEU A 225 7.54 10.19 -16.25
C LEU A 225 8.04 11.52 -16.79
N GLU A 226 7.66 11.84 -18.02
CA GLU A 226 8.09 13.08 -18.69
C GLU A 226 7.77 14.32 -17.84
N GLY A 227 8.75 15.19 -17.67
CA GLY A 227 8.63 16.40 -16.86
C GLY A 227 8.75 16.22 -15.34
N MET A 228 8.89 14.98 -14.82
CA MET A 228 9.00 14.70 -13.39
C MET A 228 10.26 13.91 -13.04
N LYS A 229 11.36 14.61 -12.78
CA LYS A 229 12.71 14.04 -12.62
C LYS A 229 12.83 12.87 -11.64
N ASN A 230 12.02 12.80 -10.60
CA ASN A 230 12.11 11.80 -9.54
C ASN A 230 10.93 10.82 -9.58
N VAL A 231 10.18 10.76 -10.67
CA VAL A 231 9.02 9.86 -10.80
C VAL A 231 9.30 8.82 -11.87
N LYS A 232 9.20 7.56 -11.47
CA LYS A 232 9.32 6.40 -12.33
C LYS A 232 7.97 5.68 -12.41
N TRP A 233 7.64 5.20 -13.60
CA TRP A 233 6.46 4.39 -13.82
C TRP A 233 6.87 2.96 -14.18
N VAL A 234 6.31 1.98 -13.49
CA VAL A 234 6.54 0.56 -13.73
C VAL A 234 5.21 -0.12 -14.02
N LYS A 235 5.02 -0.58 -15.25
CA LYS A 235 3.88 -1.42 -15.62
C LYS A 235 4.26 -2.87 -15.46
N SER A 236 3.42 -3.66 -14.80
CA SER A 236 3.69 -5.07 -14.56
C SER A 236 2.47 -5.96 -14.81
N THR A 237 2.73 -7.20 -15.20
CA THR A 237 1.73 -8.20 -15.52
C THR A 237 2.31 -9.62 -15.37
N ASN A 238 1.47 -10.65 -15.60
CA ASN A 238 1.88 -12.06 -15.62
C ASN A 238 2.60 -12.52 -14.34
N TYR A 239 2.05 -12.15 -13.19
CA TYR A 239 2.63 -12.53 -11.91
C TYR A 239 2.61 -14.04 -11.71
N LYS A 240 3.73 -14.57 -11.23
CA LYS A 240 3.89 -15.99 -10.89
C LYS A 240 4.55 -16.12 -9.54
N VAL A 241 4.17 -17.16 -8.81
CA VAL A 241 4.83 -17.58 -7.56
C VAL A 241 5.31 -19.00 -7.74
N ASP A 242 6.62 -19.24 -7.54
CA ASP A 242 7.28 -20.51 -7.79
C ASP A 242 6.95 -21.10 -9.18
N GLY A 243 6.89 -20.22 -10.20
CA GLY A 243 6.58 -20.55 -11.58
C GLY A 243 5.10 -20.77 -11.90
N LYS A 244 4.19 -20.70 -10.91
CA LYS A 244 2.74 -20.86 -11.10
C LYS A 244 2.10 -19.49 -11.28
N SER A 245 1.26 -19.33 -12.32
CA SER A 245 0.51 -18.10 -12.58
C SER A 245 -0.44 -17.78 -11.43
N LEU A 246 -0.54 -16.47 -11.11
CA LEU A 246 -1.51 -15.92 -10.15
C LEU A 246 -2.79 -15.38 -10.82
N GLY A 247 -2.76 -15.21 -12.14
CA GLY A 247 -3.91 -14.73 -12.94
C GLY A 247 -4.92 -15.78 -13.23
#